data_4e83b021510633bc5df64f449a5c7c84
#
_entry.id   4e83b021510633bc5df64f449a5c7c84
#
_cell.length_a   1.000
_cell.length_b   1.000
_cell.length_c   1.000
_cell.angle_alpha   90.00
_cell.angle_beta   90.00
_cell.angle_gamma   90.00
#
_symmetry.space_group_name_H-M   'P 1'
#
loop_
_entity.id
_entity.type
_entity.pdbx_description
1 polymer ?
#
loop_
_entity_poly.entity_id
_entity_poly.type
_entity_poly.pdbx_seq_one_letter_code
_entity_poly.pdbx_strand_id
1 'polypeptide(L)'
;MIHVLIIEDDPMVAEINKTFLSKIPDFTVAAIVGNGADAWKYLEKHPQGAELILLDVFMPKMDGFTFLKKLKHTYPAIDVIMITAAQSGKDVKRALNHGVVDYIIKPFTFERMALALTTYKNRLEILNDSDAVDQSVIDKGIFRQKNDTAMTALPKGVDKQTLVGVRTVIERQDGTFSTKELAAQLHISRISLKKYLNYLEDQGIIKGPLDYRAKGRPVLLYRYMLK
;
A
#
# COMPACT_ATOMS: atom_id res chain seq x y z
N MET A 1 0.95 18.16 9.39
CA MET A 1 -0.07 18.26 8.32
C MET A 1 0.68 18.29 7.00
N ILE A 2 0.38 17.36 6.08
CA ILE A 2 1.06 17.22 4.77
C ILE A 2 0.20 17.93 3.71
N HIS A 3 0.77 18.92 3.02
CA HIS A 3 0.09 19.68 1.98
C HIS A 3 0.21 18.97 0.64
N VAL A 4 -0.92 18.68 0.02
CA VAL A 4 -0.99 17.89 -1.23
C VAL A 4 -1.49 18.75 -2.38
N LEU A 5 -0.69 18.83 -3.44
CA LEU A 5 -1.11 19.42 -4.72
C LEU A 5 -1.69 18.32 -5.62
N ILE A 6 -2.93 18.49 -6.08
CA ILE A 6 -3.58 17.58 -7.01
C ILE A 6 -3.43 18.14 -8.42
N ILE A 7 -2.86 17.36 -9.35
CA ILE A 7 -2.68 17.72 -10.75
C ILE A 7 -3.45 16.71 -11.60
N GLU A 8 -4.64 17.11 -12.05
CA GLU A 8 -5.63 16.26 -12.72
C GLU A 8 -6.48 17.12 -13.63
N ASP A 9 -6.61 16.77 -14.90
CA ASP A 9 -7.35 17.55 -15.88
C ASP A 9 -8.86 17.24 -15.90
N ASP A 10 -9.27 16.07 -15.41
CA ASP A 10 -10.67 15.73 -15.23
C ASP A 10 -11.19 16.27 -13.88
N PRO A 11 -12.11 17.26 -13.87
CA PRO A 11 -12.61 17.85 -12.63
C PRO A 11 -13.33 16.85 -11.72
N MET A 12 -13.97 15.82 -12.30
CA MET A 12 -14.68 14.79 -11.52
C MET A 12 -13.67 13.91 -10.79
N VAL A 13 -12.60 13.50 -11.46
CA VAL A 13 -11.53 12.70 -10.86
C VAL A 13 -10.78 13.52 -9.81
N ALA A 14 -10.52 14.80 -10.08
CA ALA A 14 -9.90 15.70 -9.11
C ALA A 14 -10.72 15.82 -7.82
N GLU A 15 -12.06 15.95 -7.92
CA GLU A 15 -12.95 16.01 -6.75
C GLU A 15 -13.03 14.67 -6.01
N ILE A 16 -12.96 13.52 -6.71
CA ILE A 16 -12.84 12.20 -6.08
C ILE A 16 -11.53 12.12 -5.28
N ASN A 17 -10.41 12.52 -5.87
CA ASN A 17 -9.10 12.53 -5.21
C ASN A 17 -9.13 13.40 -3.96
N LYS A 18 -9.69 14.61 -4.04
CA LYS A 18 -9.88 15.52 -2.90
C LYS A 18 -10.77 14.89 -1.82
N THR A 19 -11.90 14.30 -2.21
CA THR A 19 -12.82 13.64 -1.28
C THR A 19 -12.16 12.46 -0.57
N PHE A 20 -11.35 11.67 -1.27
CA PHE A 20 -10.61 10.56 -0.66
C PHE A 20 -9.55 11.09 0.31
N LEU A 21 -8.79 12.10 -0.10
CA LEU A 21 -7.75 12.71 0.71
C LEU A 21 -8.31 13.31 2.00
N SER A 22 -9.46 13.99 1.95
CA SER A 22 -10.10 14.60 3.13
C SER A 22 -10.53 13.62 4.21
N LYS A 23 -10.65 12.33 3.89
CA LYS A 23 -10.98 11.24 4.82
C LYS A 23 -9.75 10.64 5.51
N ILE A 24 -8.56 11.06 5.11
CA ILE A 24 -7.29 10.52 5.62
C ILE A 24 -6.65 11.58 6.54
N PRO A 25 -6.42 11.26 7.82
CA PRO A 25 -5.83 12.20 8.77
C PRO A 25 -4.45 12.70 8.33
N ASP A 26 -4.13 13.93 8.73
CA ASP A 26 -2.83 14.58 8.54
C ASP A 26 -2.50 14.99 7.09
N PHE A 27 -3.45 14.90 6.18
CA PHE A 27 -3.33 15.41 4.82
C PHE A 27 -4.32 16.54 4.56
N THR A 28 -3.88 17.53 3.79
CA THR A 28 -4.73 18.65 3.33
C THR A 28 -4.45 18.99 1.88
N VAL A 29 -5.49 19.37 1.13
CA VAL A 29 -5.35 19.81 -0.26
C VAL A 29 -4.83 21.26 -0.28
N ALA A 30 -3.64 21.46 -0.80
CA ALA A 30 -3.04 22.80 -0.99
C ALA A 30 -3.65 23.51 -2.20
N ALA A 31 -3.79 22.81 -3.32
CA ALA A 31 -4.44 23.31 -4.53
C ALA A 31 -4.83 22.14 -5.44
N ILE A 32 -5.71 22.44 -6.41
CA ILE A 32 -6.06 21.55 -7.52
C ILE A 32 -5.81 22.31 -8.81
N VAL A 33 -5.07 21.72 -9.74
CA VAL A 33 -4.74 22.30 -11.04
C VAL A 33 -4.89 21.27 -12.15
N GLY A 34 -5.28 21.74 -13.36
CA GLY A 34 -5.68 20.84 -14.44
C GLY A 34 -4.54 20.43 -15.40
N ASN A 35 -3.29 20.80 -15.15
CA ASN A 35 -2.15 20.41 -16.01
C ASN A 35 -0.81 20.80 -15.38
N GLY A 36 0.28 20.23 -15.92
CA GLY A 36 1.62 20.47 -15.42
C GLY A 36 2.11 21.92 -15.57
N ALA A 37 1.61 22.69 -16.54
CA ALA A 37 2.01 24.08 -16.71
C ALA A 37 1.43 24.98 -15.61
N ASP A 38 0.18 24.76 -15.23
CA ASP A 38 -0.45 25.50 -14.15
C ASP A 38 0.06 25.05 -12.77
N ALA A 39 0.40 23.76 -12.62
CA ALA A 39 1.11 23.25 -11.44
C ALA A 39 2.47 23.93 -11.26
N TRP A 40 3.19 24.10 -12.36
CA TRP A 40 4.48 24.81 -12.33
C TRP A 40 4.37 26.25 -11.84
N LYS A 41 3.39 26.99 -12.37
CA LYS A 41 3.10 28.37 -11.92
C LYS A 41 2.71 28.43 -10.45
N TYR A 42 1.97 27.41 -9.97
CA TYR A 42 1.62 27.32 -8.56
C TYR A 42 2.87 27.16 -7.69
N LEU A 43 3.78 26.24 -8.03
CA LEU A 43 5.00 25.98 -7.28
C LEU A 43 5.98 27.18 -7.31
N GLU A 44 6.06 27.91 -8.43
CA GLU A 44 6.85 29.15 -8.51
C GLU A 44 6.36 30.23 -7.55
N LYS A 45 5.05 30.33 -7.33
CA LYS A 45 4.43 31.28 -6.39
C LYS A 45 4.47 30.77 -4.94
N HIS A 46 4.47 29.48 -4.76
CA HIS A 46 4.42 28.81 -3.46
C HIS A 46 5.47 27.70 -3.39
N PRO A 47 6.78 28.04 -3.26
CA PRO A 47 7.87 27.05 -3.31
C PRO A 47 7.80 25.96 -2.22
N GLN A 48 7.13 26.24 -1.10
CA GLN A 48 6.88 25.31 0.00
C GLN A 48 5.37 24.95 0.11
N GLY A 49 4.61 25.16 -0.94
CA GLY A 49 3.16 25.01 -0.95
C GLY A 49 2.68 23.56 -1.02
N ALA A 50 3.57 22.60 -1.23
CA ALA A 50 3.22 21.18 -1.23
C ALA A 50 4.44 20.31 -0.90
N GLU A 51 4.23 19.31 -0.05
CA GLU A 51 5.20 18.24 0.23
C GLU A 51 4.96 17.02 -0.65
N LEU A 52 3.72 16.82 -1.08
CA LEU A 52 3.29 15.69 -1.89
C LEU A 52 2.47 16.16 -3.10
N ILE A 53 2.66 15.50 -4.24
CA ILE A 53 1.85 15.72 -5.44
C ILE A 53 1.12 14.42 -5.81
N LEU A 54 -0.21 14.50 -6.03
CA LEU A 54 -0.96 13.48 -6.75
C LEU A 54 -1.00 13.90 -8.22
N LEU A 55 -0.40 13.08 -9.10
CA LEU A 55 -0.11 13.47 -10.49
C LEU A 55 -0.73 12.50 -11.50
N ASP A 56 -1.59 13.00 -12.39
CA ASP A 56 -1.94 12.25 -13.60
C ASP A 56 -0.84 12.39 -14.67
N VAL A 57 -0.78 11.41 -15.55
CA VAL A 57 0.09 11.40 -16.73
C VAL A 57 -0.56 12.13 -17.91
N PHE A 58 -1.83 11.82 -18.19
CA PHE A 58 -2.51 12.28 -19.39
C PHE A 58 -3.22 13.60 -19.16
N MET A 59 -2.52 14.68 -19.42
CA MET A 59 -3.04 16.04 -19.24
C MET A 59 -2.66 16.93 -20.44
N PRO A 60 -3.48 17.96 -20.76
CA PRO A 60 -3.16 18.91 -21.82
C PRO A 60 -1.97 19.81 -21.45
N LYS A 61 -1.41 20.52 -22.45
CA LYS A 61 -0.32 21.50 -22.33
C LYS A 61 1.01 20.90 -21.88
N MET A 62 1.07 20.31 -20.71
CA MET A 62 2.25 19.64 -20.16
C MET A 62 1.80 18.34 -19.51
N ASP A 63 2.23 17.21 -20.06
CA ASP A 63 1.96 15.86 -19.52
C ASP A 63 2.69 15.60 -18.21
N GLY A 64 2.19 14.59 -17.45
CA GLY A 64 2.71 14.30 -16.12
C GLY A 64 4.17 13.84 -16.12
N PHE A 65 4.64 13.14 -17.12
CA PHE A 65 6.06 12.72 -17.16
C PHE A 65 7.02 13.88 -17.46
N THR A 66 6.62 14.80 -18.33
CA THR A 66 7.38 16.01 -18.60
C THR A 66 7.45 16.88 -17.36
N PHE A 67 6.31 17.04 -16.67
CA PHE A 67 6.24 17.73 -15.39
C PHE A 67 7.12 17.06 -14.34
N LEU A 68 6.99 15.74 -14.12
CA LEU A 68 7.75 14.97 -13.14
C LEU A 68 9.26 15.11 -13.32
N LYS A 69 9.75 15.02 -14.57
CA LYS A 69 11.17 15.20 -14.89
C LYS A 69 11.66 16.59 -14.49
N LYS A 70 10.90 17.62 -14.82
CA LYS A 70 11.23 19.01 -14.49
C LYS A 70 11.17 19.23 -12.97
N LEU A 71 10.13 18.71 -12.32
CA LEU A 71 9.94 18.82 -10.87
C LEU A 71 11.14 18.25 -10.11
N LYS A 72 11.54 17.01 -10.39
CA LYS A 72 12.64 16.34 -9.68
C LYS A 72 14.00 17.01 -9.89
N HIS A 73 14.16 17.75 -10.96
CA HIS A 73 15.34 18.58 -11.17
C HIS A 73 15.35 19.86 -10.32
N THR A 74 14.20 20.52 -10.16
CA THR A 74 14.10 21.85 -9.54
C THR A 74 13.65 21.78 -8.08
N TYR A 75 12.73 20.87 -7.76
CA TYR A 75 12.16 20.67 -6.42
C TYR A 75 12.28 19.20 -6.00
N PRO A 76 13.52 18.67 -5.80
CA PRO A 76 13.74 17.23 -5.52
C PRO A 76 13.08 16.76 -4.22
N ALA A 77 12.85 17.67 -3.28
CA ALA A 77 12.22 17.36 -1.99
C ALA A 77 10.71 17.12 -2.06
N ILE A 78 10.05 17.53 -3.16
CA ILE A 78 8.62 17.29 -3.31
C ILE A 78 8.40 15.85 -3.80
N ASP A 79 7.68 15.08 -3.02
CA ASP A 79 7.35 13.70 -3.37
C ASP A 79 6.15 13.61 -4.32
N VAL A 80 6.09 12.51 -5.08
CA VAL A 80 5.05 12.31 -6.10
C VAL A 80 4.45 10.92 -5.98
N ILE A 81 3.13 10.84 -5.93
CA ILE A 81 2.33 9.64 -6.19
C ILE A 81 1.68 9.82 -7.55
N MET A 82 1.92 8.90 -8.48
CA MET A 82 1.23 8.92 -9.77
C MET A 82 -0.12 8.23 -9.67
N ILE A 83 -1.18 8.88 -10.21
CA ILE A 83 -2.54 8.33 -10.28
C ILE A 83 -3.01 8.46 -11.72
N THR A 84 -2.93 7.39 -12.50
CA THR A 84 -3.07 7.51 -13.95
C THR A 84 -3.64 6.25 -14.62
N ALA A 85 -4.22 6.41 -15.82
CA ALA A 85 -4.62 5.31 -16.69
C ALA A 85 -3.43 4.64 -17.43
N ALA A 86 -2.21 5.19 -17.35
CA ALA A 86 -1.03 4.57 -17.94
C ALA A 86 -0.71 3.24 -17.24
N GLN A 87 -0.78 2.12 -17.99
CA GLN A 87 -0.64 0.77 -17.44
C GLN A 87 0.55 0.01 -18.03
N SER A 88 1.31 0.62 -18.93
CA SER A 88 2.44 -0.08 -19.55
C SER A 88 3.57 -0.26 -18.53
N GLY A 89 4.24 -1.42 -18.55
CA GLY A 89 5.42 -1.64 -17.72
C GLY A 89 6.55 -0.65 -17.98
N LYS A 90 6.59 -0.03 -19.17
CA LYS A 90 7.53 1.04 -19.53
C LYS A 90 7.22 2.33 -18.76
N ASP A 91 5.94 2.70 -18.63
CA ASP A 91 5.52 3.89 -17.90
C ASP A 91 5.76 3.74 -16.41
N VAL A 92 5.41 2.58 -15.85
CA VAL A 92 5.70 2.27 -14.43
C VAL A 92 7.21 2.34 -14.17
N LYS A 93 8.04 1.70 -15.00
CA LYS A 93 9.50 1.76 -14.86
C LYS A 93 10.04 3.18 -14.98
N ARG A 94 9.50 3.97 -15.93
CA ARG A 94 9.86 5.37 -16.10
C ARG A 94 9.55 6.21 -14.86
N ALA A 95 8.36 6.05 -14.28
CA ALA A 95 7.95 6.72 -13.05
C ALA A 95 8.90 6.37 -11.89
N LEU A 96 9.14 5.06 -11.66
CA LEU A 96 10.04 4.59 -10.60
C LEU A 96 11.46 5.13 -10.76
N ASN A 97 11.99 5.21 -11.98
CA ASN A 97 13.30 5.80 -12.25
C ASN A 97 13.38 7.31 -11.96
N HIS A 98 12.24 8.00 -11.94
CA HIS A 98 12.16 9.41 -11.53
C HIS A 98 11.82 9.58 -10.03
N GLY A 99 11.84 8.51 -9.26
CA GLY A 99 11.70 8.57 -7.81
C GLY A 99 10.28 8.88 -7.33
N VAL A 100 9.25 8.38 -8.02
CA VAL A 100 7.89 8.44 -7.46
C VAL A 100 7.78 7.51 -6.25
N VAL A 101 7.04 7.93 -5.24
CA VAL A 101 6.89 7.16 -4.00
C VAL A 101 5.85 6.06 -4.13
N ASP A 102 4.85 6.23 -5.00
CA ASP A 102 3.87 5.19 -5.34
C ASP A 102 3.27 5.42 -6.74
N TYR A 103 2.62 4.37 -7.29
CA TYR A 103 1.97 4.38 -8.60
C TYR A 103 0.60 3.71 -8.51
N ILE A 104 -0.47 4.47 -8.75
CA ILE A 104 -1.86 4.02 -8.65
C ILE A 104 -2.46 4.01 -10.07
N ILE A 105 -2.97 2.85 -10.48
CA ILE A 105 -3.61 2.70 -11.79
C ILE A 105 -5.11 2.96 -11.65
N LYS A 106 -5.67 3.84 -12.50
CA LYS A 106 -7.10 4.09 -12.62
C LYS A 106 -7.81 2.93 -13.35
N PRO A 107 -9.01 2.47 -12.92
CA PRO A 107 -9.76 2.92 -11.75
C PRO A 107 -9.21 2.32 -10.45
N PHE A 108 -9.27 3.07 -9.35
CA PHE A 108 -8.81 2.63 -8.03
C PHE A 108 -9.86 2.89 -6.95
N THR A 109 -9.70 2.23 -5.79
CA THR A 109 -10.60 2.37 -4.65
C THR A 109 -10.01 3.32 -3.60
N PHE A 110 -10.88 3.77 -2.66
CA PHE A 110 -10.44 4.55 -1.51
C PHE A 110 -9.34 3.84 -0.71
N GLU A 111 -9.47 2.52 -0.50
CA GLU A 111 -8.51 1.72 0.27
C GLU A 111 -7.13 1.74 -0.39
N ARG A 112 -7.05 1.74 -1.74
CA ARG A 112 -5.77 1.80 -2.45
C ARG A 112 -5.09 3.16 -2.25
N MET A 113 -5.84 4.26 -2.32
CA MET A 113 -5.30 5.59 -2.05
C MET A 113 -4.91 5.74 -0.58
N ALA A 114 -5.77 5.29 0.34
CA ALA A 114 -5.50 5.34 1.78
C ALA A 114 -4.23 4.56 2.13
N LEU A 115 -4.02 3.38 1.53
CA LEU A 115 -2.79 2.61 1.70
C LEU A 115 -1.55 3.40 1.23
N ALA A 116 -1.61 4.01 0.05
CA ALA A 116 -0.48 4.78 -0.49
C ALA A 116 -0.10 5.95 0.42
N LEU A 117 -1.10 6.72 0.87
CA LEU A 117 -0.90 7.90 1.70
C LEU A 117 -0.43 7.53 3.13
N THR A 118 -1.03 6.48 3.72
CA THR A 118 -0.59 6.00 5.05
C THR A 118 0.84 5.46 5.00
N THR A 119 1.18 4.71 3.95
CA THR A 119 2.54 4.23 3.72
C THR A 119 3.54 5.38 3.58
N TYR A 120 3.19 6.40 2.82
CA TYR A 120 4.00 7.59 2.65
C TYR A 120 4.21 8.32 3.98
N LYS A 121 3.13 8.55 4.74
CA LYS A 121 3.20 9.20 6.06
C LYS A 121 4.10 8.42 7.03
N ASN A 122 3.90 7.11 7.18
CA ASN A 122 4.70 6.28 8.06
C ASN A 122 6.19 6.33 7.69
N ARG A 123 6.50 6.38 6.39
CA ARG A 123 7.89 6.55 5.92
C ARG A 123 8.48 7.89 6.36
N LEU A 124 7.73 8.98 6.24
CA LEU A 124 8.18 10.30 6.70
C LEU A 124 8.40 10.34 8.23
N GLU A 125 7.49 9.76 9.01
CA GLU A 125 7.62 9.68 10.46
C GLU A 125 8.90 8.96 10.86
N ILE A 126 9.17 7.78 10.27
CA ILE A 126 10.39 7.02 10.51
C ILE A 126 11.67 7.82 10.20
N LEU A 127 11.65 8.59 9.11
CA LEU A 127 12.82 9.38 8.69
C LEU A 127 13.03 10.64 9.56
N ASN A 128 11.95 11.17 10.13
CA ASN A 128 12.01 12.39 10.94
C ASN A 128 12.26 12.14 12.43
N ASP A 129 11.84 10.98 12.97
CA ASP A 129 11.94 10.66 14.41
C ASP A 129 13.30 10.12 14.85
N SER A 130 14.24 9.94 13.93
CA SER A 130 15.49 9.23 14.25
C SER A 130 16.72 10.12 14.03
N ASP A 131 17.38 10.58 15.11
CA ASP A 131 18.74 11.12 15.06
C ASP A 131 19.78 10.07 14.58
N ALA A 132 19.44 8.77 14.69
CA ALA A 132 20.19 7.66 14.11
C ALA A 132 19.21 6.58 13.66
N VAL A 133 19.12 6.35 12.35
CA VAL A 133 18.27 5.30 11.79
C VAL A 133 19.05 3.98 11.80
N ASP A 134 18.65 3.04 12.68
CA ASP A 134 19.19 1.68 12.69
C ASP A 134 18.73 0.91 11.42
N GLN A 135 19.59 0.00 10.94
CA GLN A 135 19.31 -0.85 9.77
C GLN A 135 17.96 -1.58 9.91
N SER A 136 17.59 -2.02 11.12
CA SER A 136 16.31 -2.69 11.38
C SER A 136 15.09 -1.79 11.15
N VAL A 137 15.22 -0.48 11.38
CA VAL A 137 14.19 0.54 11.14
C VAL A 137 14.05 0.78 9.63
N ILE A 138 15.16 0.87 8.91
CA ILE A 138 15.18 0.98 7.45
C ILE A 138 14.53 -0.24 6.80
N ASP A 139 14.94 -1.43 7.22
CA ASP A 139 14.42 -2.69 6.65
C ASP A 139 12.93 -2.87 6.92
N LYS A 140 12.46 -2.52 8.12
CA LYS A 140 11.03 -2.66 8.51
C LYS A 140 10.16 -1.53 7.96
N GLY A 141 10.65 -0.29 7.98
CA GLY A 141 9.85 0.88 7.68
C GLY A 141 9.92 1.34 6.22
N ILE A 142 11.06 1.17 5.55
CA ILE A 142 11.27 1.69 4.20
C ILE A 142 11.22 0.58 3.14
N PHE A 143 11.87 -0.57 3.40
CA PHE A 143 12.02 -1.63 2.40
C PHE A 143 11.05 -2.82 2.59
N ARG A 144 10.58 -3.09 3.81
CA ARG A 144 9.70 -4.24 4.08
C ARG A 144 8.26 -4.07 3.59
N GLN A 145 7.80 -2.84 3.35
CA GLN A 145 6.48 -2.60 2.74
C GLN A 145 6.37 -3.09 1.28
N LYS A 146 7.49 -3.42 0.63
CA LYS A 146 7.44 -4.10 -0.68
C LYS A 146 6.89 -5.52 -0.61
N ASN A 147 6.89 -6.16 0.56
CA ASN A 147 6.39 -7.54 0.71
C ASN A 147 4.92 -7.63 1.16
N ASP A 148 4.36 -6.56 1.80
CA ASP A 148 2.95 -6.54 2.18
C ASP A 148 2.02 -6.02 1.07
N THR A 149 2.56 -5.32 0.06
CA THR A 149 1.80 -4.85 -1.13
C THR A 149 2.05 -5.68 -2.39
N ALA A 150 2.98 -6.62 -2.37
CA ALA A 150 2.92 -7.74 -3.27
C ALA A 150 1.74 -8.63 -2.81
N MET A 151 0.52 -8.16 -3.01
CA MET A 151 -0.58 -9.08 -3.28
C MET A 151 -0.19 -9.83 -4.57
N THR A 152 0.70 -10.80 -4.44
CA THR A 152 0.74 -11.98 -5.28
C THR A 152 -0.71 -12.35 -5.47
N ALA A 153 -1.15 -12.46 -6.71
CA ALA A 153 -2.49 -12.93 -7.03
C ALA A 153 -2.75 -14.13 -6.11
N LEU A 154 -3.78 -14.02 -5.26
CA LEU A 154 -4.08 -15.06 -4.28
C LEU A 154 -4.08 -16.40 -5.01
N PRO A 155 -3.48 -17.46 -4.49
CA PRO A 155 -3.43 -18.75 -5.15
C PRO A 155 -4.83 -19.18 -5.57
N LYS A 156 -4.97 -19.88 -6.70
CA LYS A 156 -6.29 -20.36 -7.16
C LYS A 156 -7.04 -21.05 -6.00
N GLY A 157 -8.22 -20.52 -5.68
CA GLY A 157 -9.08 -21.04 -4.61
C GLY A 157 -8.84 -20.46 -3.22
N VAL A 158 -8.08 -19.37 -3.11
CA VAL A 158 -8.00 -18.53 -1.90
C VAL A 158 -8.75 -17.23 -2.17
N ASP A 159 -9.86 -17.03 -1.48
CA ASP A 159 -10.68 -15.82 -1.53
C ASP A 159 -10.20 -14.81 -0.48
N LYS A 160 -10.18 -13.52 -0.83
CA LYS A 160 -9.68 -12.44 0.03
C LYS A 160 -10.51 -12.29 1.31
N GLN A 161 -11.82 -12.34 1.19
CA GLN A 161 -12.73 -12.12 2.31
C GLN A 161 -12.64 -13.26 3.32
N THR A 162 -12.59 -14.50 2.81
CA THR A 162 -12.37 -15.71 3.61
C THR A 162 -10.99 -15.69 4.27
N LEU A 163 -9.94 -15.23 3.58
CA LEU A 163 -8.59 -15.11 4.14
C LEU A 163 -8.54 -14.16 5.33
N VAL A 164 -9.21 -12.99 5.22
CA VAL A 164 -9.34 -12.03 6.34
C VAL A 164 -10.04 -12.70 7.52
N GLY A 165 -11.15 -13.41 7.30
CA GLY A 165 -11.85 -14.14 8.35
C GLY A 165 -10.99 -15.20 9.02
N VAL A 166 -10.24 -16.00 8.25
CA VAL A 166 -9.29 -17.01 8.76
C VAL A 166 -8.22 -16.34 9.63
N ARG A 167 -7.62 -15.26 9.15
CA ARG A 167 -6.59 -14.51 9.86
C ARG A 167 -7.10 -13.93 11.18
N THR A 168 -8.25 -13.27 11.19
CA THR A 168 -8.86 -12.69 12.38
C THR A 168 -9.12 -13.73 13.47
N VAL A 169 -9.56 -14.94 13.10
CA VAL A 169 -9.80 -16.03 14.06
C VAL A 169 -8.47 -16.57 14.60
N ILE A 170 -7.45 -16.73 13.75
CA ILE A 170 -6.11 -17.20 14.16
C ILE A 170 -5.43 -16.21 15.12
N GLU A 171 -5.54 -14.91 14.88
CA GLU A 171 -4.96 -13.84 15.72
C GLU A 171 -5.54 -13.83 17.15
N ARG A 172 -6.76 -14.33 17.31
CA ARG A 172 -7.44 -14.44 18.61
C ARG A 172 -7.13 -15.73 19.36
N GLN A 173 -6.41 -16.67 18.73
CA GLN A 173 -6.05 -17.93 19.38
C GLN A 173 -4.84 -17.74 20.30
N ASP A 174 -4.97 -18.19 21.55
CA ASP A 174 -3.84 -18.30 22.48
C ASP A 174 -3.21 -19.71 22.38
N GLY A 175 -2.02 -19.77 21.73
CA GLY A 175 -1.26 -21.03 21.63
C GLY A 175 -1.34 -21.71 20.26
N THR A 176 -1.56 -23.03 20.27
CA THR A 176 -1.66 -23.85 19.05
C THR A 176 -3.11 -24.22 18.75
N PHE A 177 -3.45 -24.31 17.47
CA PHE A 177 -4.78 -24.68 17.01
C PHE A 177 -4.73 -25.78 15.97
N SER A 178 -5.78 -26.59 15.89
CA SER A 178 -5.91 -27.65 14.88
C SER A 178 -6.75 -27.19 13.68
N THR A 179 -6.49 -27.77 12.51
CA THR A 179 -7.31 -27.55 11.31
C THR A 179 -8.78 -27.91 11.56
N LYS A 180 -9.06 -28.90 12.43
CA LYS A 180 -10.42 -29.34 12.73
C LYS A 180 -11.19 -28.26 13.51
N GLU A 181 -10.61 -27.71 14.55
CA GLU A 181 -11.22 -26.68 15.41
C GLU A 181 -11.46 -25.39 14.60
N LEU A 182 -10.44 -24.94 13.87
CA LEU A 182 -10.54 -23.72 13.09
C LEU A 182 -11.57 -23.83 11.95
N ALA A 183 -11.65 -24.99 11.28
CA ALA A 183 -12.65 -25.23 10.24
C ALA A 183 -14.09 -25.21 10.78
N ALA A 184 -14.29 -25.72 12.00
CA ALA A 184 -15.58 -25.69 12.68
C ALA A 184 -15.99 -24.26 13.05
N GLN A 185 -15.07 -23.43 13.58
CA GLN A 185 -15.32 -22.03 13.94
C GLN A 185 -15.66 -21.16 12.73
N LEU A 186 -15.03 -21.44 11.59
CA LEU A 186 -15.20 -20.67 10.36
C LEU A 186 -16.30 -21.19 9.44
N HIS A 187 -16.96 -22.30 9.79
CA HIS A 187 -17.97 -23.00 8.99
C HIS A 187 -17.50 -23.32 7.56
N ILE A 188 -16.22 -23.63 7.36
CA ILE A 188 -15.63 -24.03 6.07
C ILE A 188 -15.06 -25.45 6.11
N SER A 189 -14.93 -26.08 4.93
CA SER A 189 -14.36 -27.42 4.86
C SER A 189 -12.88 -27.43 5.25
N ARG A 190 -12.39 -28.51 5.85
CA ARG A 190 -10.96 -28.68 6.18
C ARG A 190 -10.06 -28.61 4.95
N ILE A 191 -10.55 -29.07 3.79
CA ILE A 191 -9.83 -29.02 2.52
C ILE A 191 -9.68 -27.56 2.07
N SER A 192 -10.75 -26.78 2.15
CA SER A 192 -10.71 -25.33 1.83
C SER A 192 -9.79 -24.60 2.81
N LEU A 193 -9.95 -24.82 4.13
CA LEU A 193 -9.11 -24.16 5.14
C LEU A 193 -7.61 -24.46 4.94
N LYS A 194 -7.24 -25.66 4.53
CA LYS A 194 -5.83 -26.04 4.33
C LYS A 194 -5.15 -25.16 3.28
N LYS A 195 -5.87 -24.70 2.25
CA LYS A 195 -5.32 -23.76 1.25
C LYS A 195 -4.94 -22.41 1.87
N TYR A 196 -5.77 -21.90 2.77
CA TYR A 196 -5.50 -20.67 3.50
C TYR A 196 -4.35 -20.82 4.50
N LEU A 197 -4.30 -21.95 5.22
CA LEU A 197 -3.21 -22.22 6.15
C LEU A 197 -1.87 -22.38 5.43
N ASN A 198 -1.82 -23.08 4.31
CA ASN A 198 -0.59 -23.17 3.49
C ASN A 198 -0.14 -21.77 3.04
N TYR A 199 -1.05 -20.96 2.55
CA TYR A 199 -0.74 -19.58 2.16
C TYR A 199 -0.20 -18.76 3.33
N LEU A 200 -0.82 -18.83 4.51
CA LEU A 200 -0.36 -18.12 5.72
C LEU A 200 0.97 -18.65 6.24
N GLU A 201 1.25 -19.93 6.07
CA GLU A 201 2.53 -20.57 6.41
C GLU A 201 3.64 -20.12 5.46
N ASP A 202 3.37 -20.09 4.15
CA ASP A 202 4.29 -19.55 3.12
C ASP A 202 4.63 -18.08 3.36
N GLN A 203 3.69 -17.32 3.95
CA GLN A 203 3.91 -15.93 4.36
C GLN A 203 4.59 -15.79 5.73
N GLY A 204 4.90 -16.89 6.42
CA GLY A 204 5.53 -16.88 7.74
C GLY A 204 4.62 -16.37 8.89
N ILE A 205 3.31 -16.23 8.64
CA ILE A 205 2.33 -15.73 9.62
C ILE A 205 2.00 -16.80 10.64
N ILE A 206 1.99 -18.06 10.21
CA ILE A 206 1.83 -19.24 11.09
C ILE A 206 2.97 -20.20 10.86
N LYS A 207 3.21 -21.06 11.85
CA LYS A 207 4.16 -22.17 11.77
C LYS A 207 3.44 -23.48 12.05
N GLY A 208 3.65 -24.47 11.18
CA GLY A 208 3.11 -25.82 11.29
C GLY A 208 3.47 -26.70 10.10
N PRO A 209 3.00 -27.93 10.05
CA PRO A 209 2.34 -28.63 11.16
C PRO A 209 3.32 -29.05 12.24
N LEU A 210 2.97 -28.76 13.51
CA LEU A 210 3.70 -29.28 14.67
C LEU A 210 3.13 -30.67 14.99
N ASP A 211 3.98 -31.68 14.99
CA ASP A 211 3.57 -33.07 15.31
C ASP A 211 3.38 -33.21 16.82
N TYR A 212 2.15 -33.42 17.26
CA TYR A 212 1.84 -33.71 18.66
C TYR A 212 1.43 -35.15 18.80
N ARG A 213 2.30 -35.99 19.35
CA ARG A 213 2.04 -37.42 19.61
C ARG A 213 1.31 -37.60 20.95
N ALA A 214 -0.01 -37.42 20.94
CA ALA A 214 -0.85 -38.11 21.92
C ALA A 214 -1.21 -39.48 21.35
N LYS A 215 -1.44 -40.51 22.21
CA LYS A 215 -1.91 -41.85 21.78
C LYS A 215 -3.12 -41.70 20.87
N GLY A 216 -2.95 -41.98 19.56
CA GLY A 216 -3.99 -41.83 18.55
C GLY A 216 -3.45 -41.36 17.18
N ARG A 217 -4.34 -41.05 16.21
CA ARG A 217 -3.95 -40.46 14.93
C ARG A 217 -3.28 -39.10 15.16
N PRO A 218 -2.13 -38.78 14.50
CA PRO A 218 -1.42 -37.54 14.68
C PRO A 218 -2.33 -36.35 14.34
N VAL A 219 -2.43 -35.40 15.26
CA VAL A 219 -3.16 -34.13 15.05
C VAL A 219 -2.16 -33.08 14.63
N LEU A 220 -2.35 -32.54 13.44
CA LEU A 220 -1.51 -31.45 12.93
C LEU A 220 -1.94 -30.13 13.58
N LEU A 221 -1.03 -29.51 14.33
CA LEU A 221 -1.22 -28.25 15.02
C LEU A 221 -0.44 -27.13 14.34
N TYR A 222 -1.00 -25.94 14.37
CA TYR A 222 -0.38 -24.71 13.87
C TYR A 222 -0.26 -23.68 15.00
N ARG A 223 0.72 -22.77 14.89
CA ARG A 223 0.94 -21.68 15.85
C ARG A 223 1.03 -20.36 15.12
N TYR A 224 0.39 -19.31 15.65
CA TYR A 224 0.54 -17.94 15.19
C TYR A 224 1.90 -17.37 15.61
N MET A 225 2.61 -16.68 14.71
CA MET A 225 4.00 -16.25 14.89
C MET A 225 4.18 -14.77 15.15
N LEU A 226 3.15 -13.94 14.94
CA LEU A 226 3.23 -12.48 15.00
C LEU A 226 2.66 -11.89 16.31
N LYS A 227 2.89 -12.56 17.45
CA LYS A 227 2.64 -11.97 18.78
C LYS A 227 3.88 -11.31 19.32
#